data_5010d39ad67ec7430dca6ade96d57c7e
#
_entry.id   5010d39ad67ec7430dca6ade96d57c7e
#
_cell.length_a   1.000
_cell.length_b   1.000
_cell.length_c   1.000
_cell.angle_alpha   90.00
_cell.angle_beta   90.00
_cell.angle_gamma   90.00
#
_symmetry.space_group_name_H-M   'P 1'
#
loop_
_entity.id
_entity.type
_entity.pdbx_description
1 polymer ?
#
loop_
_entity_poly.entity_id
_entity_poly.type
_entity_poly.pdbx_seq_one_letter_code
_entity_poly.pdbx_strand_id
1 'polypeptide(L)'
;MRLRNAIATLFLALMVIPLVILDVFVEIYHRICFPLYGIPCVKRSQYIRVTDRAKLPYLTWYEKINCAYCGYANGLLHYVSVIAGKTESYWCAVAHLEGRGYIPTQHEKDFVKYGDEASLRRRYFLHDQDFGSDFN
;
A
#
# COMPACT_ATOMS: atom_id res chain seq x y z
N MET A 1 -1.61 -27.82 22.36
CA MET A 1 -1.96 -27.20 21.05
C MET A 1 -3.07 -26.17 21.15
N ARG A 2 -4.18 -26.43 21.88
CA ARG A 2 -5.31 -25.51 21.99
C ARG A 2 -5.02 -24.16 22.69
N LEU A 3 -4.30 -24.13 23.83
CA LEU A 3 -3.98 -22.90 24.56
C LEU A 3 -3.08 -21.96 23.75
N ARG A 4 -2.05 -22.51 23.12
CA ARG A 4 -1.13 -21.75 22.25
C ARG A 4 -1.88 -21.09 21.07
N ASN A 5 -2.80 -21.82 20.45
CA ASN A 5 -3.60 -21.30 19.35
C ASN A 5 -4.59 -20.21 19.84
N ALA A 6 -5.18 -20.37 21.01
CA ALA A 6 -6.05 -19.37 21.61
C ALA A 6 -5.31 -18.05 21.88
N ILE A 7 -4.12 -18.14 22.46
CA ILE A 7 -3.26 -16.97 22.71
C ILE A 7 -2.88 -16.30 21.37
N ALA A 8 -2.46 -17.08 20.37
CA ALA A 8 -2.12 -16.55 19.05
C ALA A 8 -3.33 -15.85 18.38
N THR A 9 -4.52 -16.42 18.48
CA THR A 9 -5.75 -15.82 17.95
C THR A 9 -6.09 -14.50 18.65
N LEU A 10 -5.86 -14.40 19.96
CA LEU A 10 -6.06 -13.14 20.69
C LEU A 10 -5.15 -12.02 20.16
N PHE A 11 -3.85 -12.29 20.01
CA PHE A 11 -2.91 -11.31 19.44
C PHE A 11 -3.25 -10.96 17.99
N LEU A 12 -3.69 -11.95 17.21
CA LEU A 12 -4.16 -11.72 15.84
C LEU A 12 -5.37 -10.77 15.83
N ALA A 13 -6.33 -10.97 16.73
CA ALA A 13 -7.51 -10.11 16.85
C ALA A 13 -7.15 -8.69 17.28
N LEU A 14 -6.17 -8.52 18.18
CA LEU A 14 -5.69 -7.21 18.59
C LEU A 14 -5.04 -6.43 17.45
N MET A 15 -4.45 -7.10 16.45
CA MET A 15 -3.87 -6.47 15.26
C MET A 15 -4.93 -5.83 14.35
N VAL A 16 -6.23 -6.15 14.51
CA VAL A 16 -7.30 -5.48 13.75
C VAL A 16 -7.36 -3.98 14.09
N ILE A 17 -7.14 -3.62 15.34
CA ILE A 17 -7.25 -2.22 15.82
C ILE A 17 -6.29 -1.31 15.06
N PRO A 18 -4.96 -1.53 15.07
CA PRO A 18 -4.03 -0.68 14.31
C PRO A 18 -4.28 -0.73 12.79
N LEU A 19 -4.73 -1.86 12.25
CA LEU A 19 -5.05 -1.95 10.82
C LEU A 19 -6.25 -1.08 10.45
N VAL A 20 -7.31 -1.06 11.26
CA VAL A 20 -8.47 -0.19 11.01
C VAL A 20 -8.10 1.28 11.14
N ILE A 21 -7.28 1.65 12.12
CA ILE A 21 -6.77 3.01 12.27
C ILE A 21 -5.97 3.41 11.02
N LEU A 22 -5.04 2.57 10.59
CA LEU A 22 -4.26 2.79 9.38
C LEU A 22 -5.16 2.95 8.15
N ASP A 23 -6.17 2.09 8.00
CA ASP A 23 -7.12 2.13 6.89
C ASP A 23 -7.83 3.49 6.80
N VAL A 24 -8.35 3.99 7.93
CA VAL A 24 -9.05 5.28 8.00
C VAL A 24 -8.10 6.43 7.59
N PHE A 25 -6.90 6.48 8.18
CA PHE A 25 -5.96 7.56 7.88
C PHE A 25 -5.47 7.53 6.44
N VAL A 26 -5.16 6.35 5.91
CA VAL A 26 -4.72 6.20 4.52
C VAL A 26 -5.83 6.56 3.54
N GLU A 27 -7.08 6.18 3.83
CA GLU A 27 -8.21 6.50 2.95
C GLU A 27 -8.48 8.02 2.91
N ILE A 28 -8.40 8.71 4.06
CA ILE A 28 -8.51 10.18 4.12
C ILE A 28 -7.37 10.83 3.31
N TYR A 29 -6.13 10.42 3.56
CA TYR A 29 -4.96 10.91 2.82
C TYR A 29 -5.12 10.70 1.32
N HIS A 30 -5.43 9.49 0.90
CA HIS A 30 -5.56 9.09 -0.49
C HIS A 30 -6.63 9.90 -1.23
N ARG A 31 -7.81 10.09 -0.62
CA ARG A 31 -8.92 10.83 -1.23
C ARG A 31 -8.68 12.33 -1.32
N ILE A 32 -7.89 12.90 -0.42
CA ILE A 32 -7.59 14.34 -0.41
C ILE A 32 -6.34 14.63 -1.25
N CYS A 33 -5.24 13.92 -0.99
CA CYS A 33 -3.94 14.28 -1.55
C CYS A 33 -3.75 13.82 -3.01
N PHE A 34 -4.27 12.65 -3.41
CA PHE A 34 -4.10 12.16 -4.77
C PHE A 34 -4.74 13.08 -5.83
N PRO A 35 -5.97 13.57 -5.66
CA PRO A 35 -6.51 14.60 -6.55
C PRO A 35 -5.69 15.89 -6.56
N LEU A 36 -5.17 16.33 -5.41
CA LEU A 36 -4.32 17.52 -5.33
C LEU A 36 -2.97 17.34 -6.05
N TYR A 37 -2.45 16.12 -6.09
CA TYR A 37 -1.22 15.79 -6.83
C TYR A 37 -1.46 15.52 -8.33
N GLY A 38 -2.71 15.49 -8.78
CA GLY A 38 -3.05 15.06 -10.13
C GLY A 38 -2.84 13.55 -10.37
N ILE A 39 -2.71 12.75 -9.31
CA ILE A 39 -2.48 11.31 -9.40
C ILE A 39 -3.83 10.58 -9.39
N PRO A 40 -4.05 9.60 -10.31
CA PRO A 40 -5.28 8.83 -10.30
C PRO A 40 -5.40 7.97 -9.04
N CYS A 41 -6.57 8.04 -8.40
CA CYS A 41 -6.86 7.26 -7.19
C CYS A 41 -6.79 5.75 -7.44
N VAL A 42 -6.24 5.05 -6.47
CA VAL A 42 -6.11 3.59 -6.47
C VAL A 42 -7.46 2.95 -6.12
N LYS A 43 -7.90 1.99 -6.91
CA LYS A 43 -9.18 1.31 -6.69
C LYS A 43 -9.04 0.27 -5.57
N ARG A 44 -9.60 0.57 -4.40
CA ARG A 44 -9.58 -0.28 -3.20
C ARG A 44 -10.05 -1.73 -3.46
N SER A 45 -11.10 -1.90 -4.26
CA SER A 45 -11.69 -3.22 -4.57
C SER A 45 -10.76 -4.18 -5.33
N GLN A 46 -9.70 -3.67 -5.93
CA GLN A 46 -8.70 -4.51 -6.61
C GLN A 46 -7.78 -5.22 -5.63
N TYR A 47 -7.63 -4.69 -4.42
CA TYR A 47 -6.68 -5.17 -3.40
C TYR A 47 -7.34 -5.87 -2.24
N ILE A 48 -8.48 -5.33 -1.74
CA ILE A 48 -9.14 -5.83 -0.55
C ILE A 48 -10.34 -6.70 -0.94
N ARG A 49 -10.22 -8.00 -0.66
CA ARG A 49 -11.28 -9.00 -0.88
C ARG A 49 -11.55 -9.76 0.40
N VAL A 50 -12.66 -9.44 1.07
CA VAL A 50 -13.00 -9.99 2.38
C VAL A 50 -13.92 -11.20 2.28
N THR A 51 -14.87 -11.19 1.32
CA THR A 51 -16.02 -12.10 1.32
C THR A 51 -15.95 -13.22 0.28
N ASP A 52 -14.96 -13.24 -0.60
CA ASP A 52 -14.84 -14.26 -1.65
C ASP A 52 -14.66 -15.66 -1.09
N ARG A 53 -13.77 -15.83 -0.11
CA ARG A 53 -13.50 -17.11 0.55
C ARG A 53 -14.63 -17.56 1.49
N ALA A 54 -15.41 -16.63 2.04
CA ALA A 54 -16.55 -16.95 2.89
C ALA A 54 -17.66 -17.72 2.13
N LYS A 55 -17.68 -17.66 0.79
CA LYS A 55 -18.61 -18.38 -0.07
C LYS A 55 -18.28 -19.87 -0.24
N LEU A 56 -17.11 -20.30 0.20
CA LEU A 56 -16.67 -21.69 0.05
C LEU A 56 -17.47 -22.59 1.01
N PRO A 57 -18.15 -23.62 0.50
CA PRO A 57 -19.06 -24.44 1.32
C PRO A 57 -18.35 -25.38 2.28
N TYR A 58 -17.08 -25.70 2.03
CA TYR A 58 -16.28 -26.61 2.84
C TYR A 58 -15.59 -25.94 4.03
N LEU A 59 -15.68 -24.60 4.15
CA LEU A 59 -15.13 -23.87 5.28
C LEU A 59 -16.14 -23.78 6.43
N THR A 60 -15.67 -24.06 7.64
CA THR A 60 -16.41 -23.81 8.87
C THR A 60 -16.58 -22.31 9.12
N TRP A 61 -17.53 -21.92 9.95
CA TRP A 61 -17.74 -20.51 10.30
C TRP A 61 -16.48 -19.82 10.87
N TYR A 62 -15.71 -20.55 11.67
CA TYR A 62 -14.45 -20.07 12.26
C TYR A 62 -13.38 -19.83 11.18
N GLU A 63 -13.23 -20.76 10.25
CA GLU A 63 -12.30 -20.61 9.12
C GLU A 63 -12.70 -19.46 8.20
N LYS A 64 -13.99 -19.23 8.01
CA LYS A 64 -14.50 -18.08 7.23
C LYS A 64 -14.14 -16.75 7.87
N ILE A 65 -14.22 -16.61 9.21
CA ILE A 65 -13.82 -15.41 9.94
C ILE A 65 -12.31 -15.18 9.79
N ASN A 66 -11.50 -16.22 9.98
CA ASN A 66 -10.04 -16.12 9.81
C ASN A 66 -9.66 -15.74 8.37
N CYS A 67 -10.33 -16.33 7.38
CA CYS A 67 -10.11 -15.98 5.96
C CYS A 67 -10.52 -14.54 5.65
N ALA A 68 -11.61 -14.05 6.23
CA ALA A 68 -12.05 -12.66 6.08
C ALA A 68 -11.02 -11.69 6.68
N TYR A 69 -10.53 -11.98 7.89
CA TYR A 69 -9.46 -11.21 8.52
C TYR A 69 -8.20 -11.17 7.64
N CYS A 70 -7.70 -12.34 7.19
CA CYS A 70 -6.52 -12.41 6.35
C CYS A 70 -6.72 -11.69 5.02
N GLY A 71 -7.91 -11.80 4.41
CA GLY A 71 -8.26 -11.10 3.18
C GLY A 71 -8.26 -9.58 3.36
N TYR A 72 -8.77 -9.09 4.49
CA TYR A 72 -8.74 -7.69 4.85
C TYR A 72 -7.31 -7.22 5.15
N ALA A 73 -6.60 -7.87 6.06
CA ALA A 73 -5.29 -7.45 6.52
C ALA A 73 -4.26 -7.41 5.39
N ASN A 74 -4.11 -8.52 4.65
CA ASN A 74 -3.16 -8.56 3.54
C ASN A 74 -3.58 -7.65 2.37
N GLY A 75 -4.87 -7.58 2.08
CA GLY A 75 -5.39 -6.68 1.04
C GLY A 75 -5.15 -5.21 1.39
N LEU A 76 -5.39 -4.83 2.65
CA LEU A 76 -5.13 -3.48 3.14
C LEU A 76 -3.64 -3.13 3.07
N LEU A 77 -2.76 -3.98 3.57
CA LEU A 77 -1.31 -3.74 3.53
C LEU A 77 -0.80 -3.60 2.09
N HIS A 78 -1.30 -4.42 1.18
CA HIS A 78 -0.97 -4.28 -0.25
C HIS A 78 -1.50 -2.96 -0.83
N TYR A 79 -2.74 -2.59 -0.54
CA TYR A 79 -3.34 -1.32 -0.95
C TYR A 79 -2.55 -0.11 -0.43
N VAL A 80 -2.20 -0.12 0.86
CA VAL A 80 -1.37 0.92 1.49
C VAL A 80 0.02 1.00 0.85
N SER A 81 0.64 -0.14 0.57
CA SER A 81 1.95 -0.18 -0.11
C SER A 81 1.90 0.44 -1.50
N VAL A 82 0.84 0.21 -2.26
CA VAL A 82 0.66 0.83 -3.59
C VAL A 82 0.45 2.33 -3.48
N ILE A 83 -0.34 2.80 -2.52
CA ILE A 83 -0.54 4.24 -2.26
C ILE A 83 0.77 4.89 -1.84
N ALA A 84 1.51 4.28 -0.91
CA ALA A 84 2.81 4.76 -0.47
C ALA A 84 3.80 4.84 -1.63
N GLY A 85 3.87 3.81 -2.48
CA GLY A 85 4.74 3.79 -3.65
C GLY A 85 4.41 4.87 -4.67
N LYS A 86 3.13 5.16 -4.92
CA LYS A 86 2.72 6.28 -5.78
C LYS A 86 3.09 7.64 -5.17
N THR A 87 2.93 7.78 -3.86
CA THR A 87 3.35 8.97 -3.13
C THR A 87 4.86 9.19 -3.22
N GLU A 88 5.64 8.13 -3.02
CA GLU A 88 7.09 8.17 -3.12
C GLU A 88 7.54 8.51 -4.53
N SER A 89 6.91 7.93 -5.56
CA SER A 89 7.20 8.25 -6.96
C SER A 89 6.93 9.71 -7.32
N TYR A 90 5.96 10.34 -6.64
CA TYR A 90 5.65 11.76 -6.82
C TYR A 90 6.67 12.66 -6.12
N TRP A 91 7.02 12.37 -4.85
CA TRP A 91 7.86 13.23 -4.02
C TRP A 91 9.35 12.94 -4.13
N CYS A 92 9.74 11.68 -4.22
CA CYS A 92 11.14 11.26 -4.15
C CYS A 92 11.39 9.97 -4.94
N ALA A 93 11.44 10.10 -6.26
CA ALA A 93 11.67 8.95 -7.14
C ALA A 93 13.15 8.56 -7.26
N VAL A 94 13.85 8.42 -6.13
CA VAL A 94 15.24 7.99 -6.05
C VAL A 94 15.32 6.62 -5.41
N ALA A 95 15.96 5.66 -6.07
CA ALA A 95 16.18 4.33 -5.54
C ALA A 95 17.08 4.38 -4.31
N HIS A 96 16.83 3.49 -3.36
CA HIS A 96 17.70 3.32 -2.20
C HIS A 96 19.09 2.80 -2.61
N LEU A 97 20.09 3.04 -1.75
CA LEU A 97 21.41 2.45 -1.93
C LEU A 97 21.31 0.93 -1.85
N GLU A 98 21.72 0.25 -2.91
CA GLU A 98 21.79 -1.21 -2.92
C GLU A 98 22.82 -1.68 -1.90
N GLY A 99 22.36 -2.48 -0.93
CA GLY A 99 23.18 -3.02 0.16
C GLY A 99 22.86 -4.49 0.43
N ARG A 100 23.72 -5.15 1.22
CA ARG A 100 23.51 -6.55 1.60
C ARG A 100 22.16 -6.71 2.31
N GLY A 101 21.28 -7.54 1.74
CA GLY A 101 19.99 -7.89 2.34
C GLY A 101 18.86 -6.87 2.11
N TYR A 102 19.08 -5.78 1.39
CA TYR A 102 18.01 -4.89 0.98
C TYR A 102 17.18 -5.52 -0.15
N ILE A 103 15.88 -5.56 0.02
CA ILE A 103 14.93 -6.04 -1.00
C ILE A 103 14.11 -4.84 -1.45
N PRO A 104 14.38 -4.31 -2.68
CA PRO A 104 13.64 -3.16 -3.19
C PRO A 104 12.17 -3.49 -3.42
N THR A 105 11.32 -2.51 -3.24
CA THR A 105 9.91 -2.62 -3.56
C THR A 105 9.69 -2.58 -5.08
N GLN A 106 8.55 -3.11 -5.54
CA GLN A 106 8.31 -3.23 -6.97
C GLN A 106 8.25 -1.88 -7.70
N HIS A 107 7.80 -0.82 -7.04
CA HIS A 107 7.68 0.53 -7.61
C HIS A 107 9.04 1.25 -7.75
N GLU A 108 10.08 0.84 -7.00
CA GLU A 108 11.43 1.43 -7.11
C GLU A 108 12.15 1.08 -8.42
N LYS A 109 11.65 0.13 -9.19
CA LYS A 109 12.26 -0.27 -10.48
C LYS A 109 12.36 0.87 -11.48
N ASP A 110 11.43 1.83 -11.40
CA ASP A 110 11.35 2.99 -12.29
C ASP A 110 11.97 4.25 -11.67
N PHE A 111 12.61 4.11 -10.51
CA PHE A 111 13.26 5.21 -9.82
C PHE A 111 14.62 5.53 -10.42
N VAL A 112 15.01 6.78 -10.24
CA VAL A 112 16.36 7.24 -10.58
C VAL A 112 17.38 6.54 -9.69
N LYS A 113 18.48 6.06 -10.25
CA LYS A 113 19.50 5.35 -9.49
C LYS A 113 20.09 6.23 -8.39
N TYR A 114 20.43 5.61 -7.27
CA TYR A 114 21.08 6.28 -6.16
C TYR A 114 22.34 7.01 -6.63
N GLY A 115 22.43 8.32 -6.35
CA GLY A 115 23.55 9.18 -6.73
C GLY A 115 23.51 9.78 -8.14
N ASP A 116 22.50 9.48 -8.97
CA ASP A 116 22.33 10.08 -10.30
C ASP A 116 21.57 11.40 -10.23
N GLU A 117 22.25 12.47 -9.82
CA GLU A 117 21.67 13.80 -9.68
C GLU A 117 21.15 14.35 -11.02
N ALA A 118 21.85 14.10 -12.12
CA ALA A 118 21.48 14.65 -13.43
C ALA A 118 20.12 14.11 -13.91
N SER A 119 19.88 12.81 -13.76
CA SER A 119 18.60 12.18 -14.10
C SER A 119 17.47 12.63 -13.16
N LEU A 120 17.76 12.85 -11.87
CA LEU A 120 16.80 13.36 -10.91
C LEU A 120 16.34 14.78 -11.26
N ARG A 121 17.30 15.69 -11.54
CA ARG A 121 16.99 17.07 -11.93
C ARG A 121 16.17 17.12 -13.22
N ARG A 122 16.49 16.27 -14.19
CA ARG A 122 15.73 16.16 -15.45
C ARG A 122 14.29 15.73 -15.20
N ARG A 123 14.08 14.76 -14.29
CA ARG A 123 12.74 14.26 -13.91
C ARG A 123 11.90 15.36 -13.25
N TYR A 124 12.46 16.12 -12.32
CA TYR A 124 11.75 17.23 -11.69
C TYR A 124 11.43 18.37 -12.68
N PHE A 125 12.34 18.69 -13.58
CA PHE A 125 12.11 19.71 -14.59
C PHE A 125 10.96 19.35 -15.54
N LEU A 126 10.86 18.09 -15.96
CA LEU A 126 9.74 17.62 -16.78
C LEU A 126 8.43 17.63 -16.00
N HIS A 127 8.44 17.23 -14.74
CA HIS A 127 7.27 17.24 -13.86
C HIS A 127 6.72 18.66 -13.63
N ASP A 128 7.61 19.64 -13.47
CA ASP A 128 7.24 21.04 -13.27
C ASP A 128 6.62 21.67 -14.53
N GLN A 129 7.05 21.23 -15.70
CA GLN A 129 6.46 21.66 -16.98
C GLN A 129 5.04 21.11 -17.19
N ASP A 130 4.78 19.85 -16.81
CA ASP A 130 3.45 19.24 -16.89
C ASP A 130 2.46 19.94 -15.95
N PHE A 131 2.89 20.35 -14.76
CA PHE A 131 2.06 21.07 -13.79
C PHE A 131 1.78 22.52 -14.18
N GLY A 132 2.72 23.18 -14.86
CA GLY A 132 2.59 24.57 -15.32
C GLY A 132 1.64 24.75 -16.50
N SER A 133 1.33 23.68 -17.25
CA SER A 133 0.44 23.73 -18.42
C SER A 133 -1.05 23.70 -18.08
N ASP A 134 -1.41 23.21 -16.88
CA ASP A 134 -2.81 23.07 -16.47
C ASP A 134 -3.38 24.33 -15.78
N PHE A 135 -2.56 25.39 -15.59
CA PHE A 135 -2.96 26.66 -14.94
C PHE A 135 -2.95 27.89 -15.87
N ASN A 136 -2.87 27.72 -17.20
CA ASN A 136 -2.99 28.81 -18.17
C ASN A 136 -4.29 28.74 -18.96
#